data_7e6705052368015cee57d8e8e5948e39
#
_entry.id   7e6705052368015cee57d8e8e5948e39
#
_cell.length_a   1.000
_cell.length_b   1.000
_cell.length_c   1.000
_cell.angle_alpha   90.00
_cell.angle_beta   90.00
_cell.angle_gamma   90.00
#
_symmetry.space_group_name_H-M   'P 1'
#
loop_
_entity.id
_entity.type
_entity.pdbx_description
1 polymer ?
#
loop_
_entity_poly.entity_id
_entity_poly.type
_entity_poly.pdbx_seq_one_letter_code
_entity_poly.pdbx_strand_id
1 'polypeptide(L)'
;MHDYRAIFLDIDGTLTQPGHSAPPVSAVAAIESARRAGRRVFLCTGRCEAMLKPLLHYADFDGYAASSGGLVVVGSRDVFDCPMTPQEQAHVLTALSDNGVFRTAQTRMGAYCDEGFRDFLRARDVQNGSSELLRWREAIEQRLQMQPMRDYGGEPVYSVVCMSPTREQLDKAMAECSEFDFVLMDDRQHDLVNAETANRRYDKGCGVKQVCAAIGVDPADSICFGDSLNDLPMFGAAGFSVCMGNGGEAAKQSADAVCDSVEAGGLAKAFADFGLLA
;
A
#
# COMPACT_ATOMS: atom_id res chain seq x y z
N MET A 1 21.13 -18.88 11.43
CA MET A 1 20.03 -17.93 11.17
C MET A 1 20.49 -17.08 9.99
N HIS A 2 19.63 -16.84 9.01
CA HIS A 2 20.01 -16.02 7.85
C HIS A 2 20.23 -14.56 8.29
N ASP A 3 21.23 -13.88 7.73
CA ASP A 3 21.51 -12.47 8.07
C ASP A 3 20.77 -11.52 7.12
N TYR A 4 19.50 -11.25 7.44
CA TYR A 4 18.70 -10.30 6.67
C TYR A 4 19.20 -8.87 6.86
N ARG A 5 19.60 -8.22 5.77
CA ARG A 5 20.20 -6.87 5.75
C ARG A 5 19.17 -5.78 5.44
N ALA A 6 18.07 -6.13 4.77
CA ALA A 6 16.97 -5.24 4.45
C ALA A 6 15.64 -5.82 4.93
N ILE A 7 14.78 -4.98 5.49
CA ILE A 7 13.45 -5.33 6.00
C ILE A 7 12.43 -4.46 5.28
N PHE A 8 11.41 -5.08 4.69
CA PHE A 8 10.32 -4.39 4.02
C PHE A 8 9.01 -4.60 4.77
N LEU A 9 8.31 -3.52 5.07
CA LEU A 9 7.07 -3.53 5.83
C LEU A 9 5.94 -2.94 5.00
N ASP A 10 4.88 -3.70 4.78
CA ASP A 10 3.61 -3.08 4.45
C ASP A 10 3.07 -2.31 5.65
N ILE A 11 2.05 -1.48 5.43
CA ILE A 11 1.51 -0.59 6.46
C ILE A 11 0.17 -1.11 7.00
N ASP A 12 -0.84 -1.17 6.14
CA ASP A 12 -2.23 -1.38 6.53
C ASP A 12 -2.50 -2.86 6.83
N GLY A 13 -2.67 -3.22 8.10
CA GLY A 13 -2.80 -4.62 8.52
C GLY A 13 -1.45 -5.31 8.82
N THR A 14 -0.32 -4.60 8.65
CA THR A 14 1.04 -5.10 8.92
C THR A 14 1.76 -4.26 9.96
N LEU A 15 2.10 -3.01 9.64
CA LEU A 15 2.72 -2.08 10.59
C LEU A 15 1.68 -1.44 11.50
N THR A 16 0.50 -1.13 10.96
CA THR A 16 -0.62 -0.55 11.71
C THR A 16 -1.82 -1.50 11.72
N GLN A 17 -2.63 -1.42 12.79
CA GLN A 17 -3.92 -2.11 12.79
C GLN A 17 -4.84 -1.53 11.71
N PRO A 18 -5.72 -2.35 11.12
CA PRO A 18 -6.73 -1.86 10.21
C PRO A 18 -7.54 -0.70 10.82
N GLY A 19 -7.64 0.43 10.09
CA GLY A 19 -8.34 1.63 10.56
C GLY A 19 -7.58 2.47 11.59
N HIS A 20 -6.30 2.19 11.85
CA HIS A 20 -5.46 2.99 12.74
C HIS A 20 -4.30 3.62 11.97
N SER A 21 -4.00 4.89 12.31
CA SER A 21 -2.91 5.65 11.67
C SER A 21 -1.55 5.49 12.38
N ALA A 22 -1.57 5.04 13.64
CA ALA A 22 -0.37 4.92 14.46
C ALA A 22 0.08 3.46 14.61
N PRO A 23 1.38 3.16 14.43
CA PRO A 23 1.94 1.86 14.73
C PRO A 23 1.87 1.55 16.24
N PRO A 24 1.73 0.27 16.63
CA PRO A 24 1.92 -0.15 18.02
C PRO A 24 3.31 0.23 18.54
N VAL A 25 3.41 0.64 19.80
CA VAL A 25 4.69 1.02 20.43
C VAL A 25 5.73 -0.11 20.35
N SER A 26 5.28 -1.37 20.46
CA SER A 26 6.15 -2.54 20.31
C SER A 26 6.75 -2.68 18.91
N ALA A 27 5.98 -2.35 17.86
CA ALA A 27 6.48 -2.38 16.49
C ALA A 27 7.53 -1.30 16.26
N VAL A 28 7.29 -0.08 16.74
CA VAL A 28 8.26 1.03 16.70
C VAL A 28 9.57 0.63 17.39
N ALA A 29 9.49 0.09 18.61
CA ALA A 29 10.66 -0.35 19.37
C ALA A 29 11.45 -1.46 18.64
N ALA A 30 10.74 -2.39 17.98
CA ALA A 30 11.37 -3.46 17.19
C ALA A 30 12.10 -2.89 15.96
N ILE A 31 11.50 -1.95 15.24
CA ILE A 31 12.13 -1.26 14.10
C ILE A 31 13.41 -0.56 14.54
N GLU A 32 13.36 0.22 15.62
CA GLU A 32 14.53 0.91 16.15
C GLU A 32 15.63 -0.06 16.59
N SER A 33 15.26 -1.19 17.20
CA SER A 33 16.21 -2.24 17.60
C SER A 33 16.87 -2.87 16.37
N ALA A 34 16.11 -3.22 15.35
CA ALA A 34 16.63 -3.79 14.11
C ALA A 34 17.63 -2.83 13.43
N ARG A 35 17.31 -1.52 13.41
CA ARG A 35 18.22 -0.52 12.88
C ARG A 35 19.51 -0.38 13.69
N ARG A 36 19.44 -0.47 15.04
CA ARG A 36 20.65 -0.53 15.89
C ARG A 36 21.49 -1.77 15.62
N ALA A 37 20.85 -2.88 15.20
CA ALA A 37 21.56 -4.09 14.75
C ALA A 37 22.19 -3.95 13.35
N GLY A 38 22.08 -2.78 12.71
CA GLY A 38 22.65 -2.50 11.40
C GLY A 38 21.76 -2.87 10.21
N ARG A 39 20.51 -3.26 10.45
CA ARG A 39 19.54 -3.56 9.39
C ARG A 39 18.91 -2.29 8.85
N ARG A 40 18.56 -2.28 7.57
CA ARG A 40 17.83 -1.18 6.93
C ARG A 40 16.36 -1.52 6.83
N VAL A 41 15.49 -0.57 7.21
CA VAL A 41 14.05 -0.76 7.27
C VAL A 41 13.36 0.17 6.30
N PHE A 42 12.51 -0.40 5.45
CA PHE A 42 11.77 0.30 4.39
C PHE A 42 10.27 0.04 4.52
N LEU A 43 9.46 1.05 4.22
CA LEU A 43 8.03 0.85 3.97
C LEU A 43 7.82 0.40 2.52
N CYS A 44 6.85 -0.49 2.28
CA CYS A 44 6.45 -0.94 0.95
C CYS A 44 4.93 -1.02 0.86
N THR A 45 4.28 -0.02 0.25
CA THR A 45 2.86 0.23 0.45
C THR A 45 2.15 0.73 -0.81
N GLY A 46 0.82 0.50 -0.88
CA GLY A 46 -0.06 1.13 -1.86
C GLY A 46 -0.31 2.62 -1.62
N ARG A 47 0.01 3.14 -0.42
CA ARG A 47 -0.18 4.57 -0.11
C ARG A 47 0.72 5.46 -0.97
N CYS A 48 0.21 6.62 -1.40
CA CYS A 48 1.04 7.65 -2.02
C CYS A 48 1.98 8.31 -0.99
N GLU A 49 3.06 8.96 -1.45
CA GLU A 49 4.09 9.55 -0.59
C GLU A 49 3.51 10.50 0.46
N ALA A 50 2.57 11.34 0.06
CA ALA A 50 1.96 12.29 0.98
C ALA A 50 1.25 11.63 2.17
N MET A 51 0.70 10.43 1.98
CA MET A 51 0.04 9.66 3.04
C MET A 51 1.04 8.94 3.97
N LEU A 52 2.33 8.90 3.60
CA LEU A 52 3.39 8.33 4.44
C LEU A 52 3.93 9.31 5.46
N LYS A 53 3.88 10.62 5.19
CA LYS A 53 4.48 11.66 6.04
C LYS A 53 4.14 11.53 7.53
N PRO A 54 2.89 11.26 7.94
CA PRO A 54 2.57 11.07 9.36
C PRO A 54 3.26 9.85 9.97
N LEU A 55 3.46 8.78 9.20
CA LEU A 55 4.08 7.55 9.68
C LEU A 55 5.59 7.66 9.83
N LEU A 56 6.26 8.44 8.97
CA LEU A 56 7.70 8.66 9.00
C LEU A 56 8.17 9.36 10.28
N HIS A 57 7.26 9.87 11.12
CA HIS A 57 7.59 10.47 12.42
C HIS A 57 7.64 9.45 13.57
N TYR A 58 7.11 8.24 13.39
CA TYR A 58 7.07 7.24 14.46
C TYR A 58 8.36 6.45 14.61
N ALA A 59 9.07 6.21 13.52
CA ALA A 59 10.37 5.53 13.52
C ALA A 59 11.22 6.07 12.37
N ASP A 60 12.53 5.93 12.50
CA ASP A 60 13.43 6.22 11.39
C ASP A 60 13.37 5.10 10.36
N PHE A 61 12.89 5.39 9.16
CA PHE A 61 12.94 4.48 8.02
C PHE A 61 14.08 4.89 7.08
N ASP A 62 14.73 3.90 6.44
CA ASP A 62 15.81 4.17 5.48
C ASP A 62 15.27 4.58 4.11
N GLY A 63 13.96 4.48 3.92
CA GLY A 63 13.25 4.87 2.71
C GLY A 63 11.90 4.18 2.58
N TYR A 64 11.33 4.24 1.39
CA TYR A 64 10.03 3.63 1.10
C TYR A 64 9.85 3.32 -0.39
N ALA A 65 9.01 2.34 -0.68
CA ALA A 65 8.36 2.11 -1.97
C ALA A 65 6.87 2.45 -1.81
N ALA A 66 6.48 3.61 -2.32
CA ALA A 66 5.11 4.14 -2.29
C ALA A 66 4.35 3.78 -3.57
N SER A 67 3.02 3.96 -3.55
CA SER A 67 2.15 3.73 -4.70
C SER A 67 2.41 2.36 -5.34
N SER A 68 2.45 1.31 -4.51
CA SER A 68 2.72 -0.07 -4.93
C SER A 68 4.04 -0.25 -5.70
N GLY A 69 5.06 0.55 -5.38
CA GLY A 69 6.38 0.48 -6.02
C GLY A 69 6.58 1.45 -7.19
N GLY A 70 5.59 2.29 -7.52
CA GLY A 70 5.69 3.31 -8.57
C GLY A 70 6.62 4.46 -8.24
N LEU A 71 6.82 4.72 -6.94
CA LEU A 71 7.79 5.68 -6.43
C LEU A 71 8.65 5.01 -5.37
N VAL A 72 9.96 4.98 -5.56
CA VAL A 72 10.93 4.43 -4.59
C VAL A 72 11.91 5.49 -4.17
N VAL A 73 12.01 5.70 -2.86
CA VAL A 73 12.91 6.67 -2.24
C VAL A 73 13.83 5.95 -1.26
N VAL A 74 15.13 6.20 -1.36
CA VAL A 74 16.15 5.67 -0.43
C VAL A 74 16.92 6.87 0.18
N GLY A 75 16.78 7.03 1.48
CA GLY A 75 17.21 8.24 2.18
C GLY A 75 16.46 9.45 1.65
N SER A 76 17.15 10.36 0.96
CA SER A 76 16.56 11.55 0.34
C SER A 76 16.55 11.50 -1.20
N ARG A 77 16.83 10.35 -1.81
CA ARG A 77 16.96 10.21 -3.26
C ARG A 77 15.82 9.40 -3.84
N ASP A 78 15.17 9.92 -4.87
CA ASP A 78 14.30 9.15 -5.74
C ASP A 78 15.17 8.19 -6.56
N VAL A 79 15.00 6.88 -6.38
CA VAL A 79 15.75 5.86 -7.11
C VAL A 79 14.93 5.23 -8.22
N PHE A 80 13.61 5.35 -8.13
CA PHE A 80 12.67 4.96 -9.16
C PHE A 80 11.44 5.86 -9.07
N ASP A 81 10.97 6.36 -10.22
CA ASP A 81 9.79 7.22 -10.33
C ASP A 81 9.10 6.94 -11.68
N CYS A 82 7.91 6.32 -11.63
CA CYS A 82 7.20 5.82 -12.79
C CYS A 82 5.68 6.09 -12.71
N PRO A 83 5.25 7.35 -12.78
CA PRO A 83 3.82 7.66 -12.83
C PRO A 83 3.20 7.19 -14.17
N MET A 84 1.89 7.26 -14.27
CA MET A 84 1.16 7.12 -15.53
C MET A 84 1.64 8.15 -16.54
N THR A 85 1.68 7.78 -17.82
CA THR A 85 1.86 8.76 -18.88
C THR A 85 0.65 9.71 -18.92
N PRO A 86 0.79 10.94 -19.47
CA PRO A 86 -0.34 11.85 -19.58
C PRO A 86 -1.54 11.27 -20.35
N GLN A 87 -1.28 10.40 -21.34
CA GLN A 87 -2.33 9.72 -22.11
C GLN A 87 -3.06 8.66 -21.26
N GLU A 88 -2.30 7.79 -20.56
CA GLU A 88 -2.87 6.79 -19.65
C GLU A 88 -3.72 7.45 -18.57
N GLN A 89 -3.19 8.49 -17.96
CA GLN A 89 -3.83 9.26 -16.90
C GLN A 89 -5.15 9.89 -17.37
N ALA A 90 -5.15 10.59 -18.52
CA ALA A 90 -6.35 11.19 -19.09
C ALA A 90 -7.39 10.12 -19.46
N HIS A 91 -6.95 9.02 -20.05
CA HIS A 91 -7.82 7.93 -20.48
C HIS A 91 -8.53 7.27 -19.28
N VAL A 92 -7.80 6.80 -18.29
CA VAL A 92 -8.39 6.12 -17.13
C VAL A 92 -9.32 7.04 -16.33
N LEU A 93 -8.94 8.30 -16.12
CA LEU A 93 -9.79 9.24 -15.40
C LEU A 93 -11.09 9.54 -16.16
N THR A 94 -11.04 9.62 -17.48
CA THR A 94 -12.22 9.84 -18.32
C THR A 94 -13.12 8.60 -18.35
N ALA A 95 -12.57 7.43 -18.63
CA ALA A 95 -13.33 6.18 -18.72
C ALA A 95 -14.08 5.87 -17.42
N LEU A 96 -13.42 6.05 -16.26
CA LEU A 96 -14.07 5.85 -14.97
C LEU A 96 -15.24 6.84 -14.78
N SER A 97 -15.02 8.12 -15.07
CA SER A 97 -16.04 9.16 -14.94
C SER A 97 -17.25 8.91 -15.85
N ASP A 98 -17.01 8.59 -17.12
CA ASP A 98 -18.07 8.39 -18.13
C ASP A 98 -18.95 7.17 -17.80
N ASN A 99 -18.40 6.19 -17.08
CA ASN A 99 -19.12 5.03 -16.59
C ASN A 99 -19.72 5.23 -15.19
N GLY A 100 -19.65 6.44 -14.61
CA GLY A 100 -20.24 6.75 -13.29
C GLY A 100 -19.52 6.10 -12.11
N VAL A 101 -18.23 5.76 -12.28
CA VAL A 101 -17.36 5.22 -11.23
C VAL A 101 -16.65 6.37 -10.53
N PHE A 102 -16.71 6.41 -9.21
CA PHE A 102 -15.99 7.40 -8.42
C PHE A 102 -14.49 7.15 -8.47
N ARG A 103 -13.73 8.22 -8.65
CA ARG A 103 -12.27 8.20 -8.80
C ARG A 103 -11.58 8.82 -7.60
N THR A 104 -10.49 8.22 -7.20
CA THR A 104 -9.51 8.86 -6.33
C THR A 104 -8.13 8.73 -6.98
N ALA A 105 -7.68 9.80 -7.63
CA ALA A 105 -6.37 9.86 -8.27
C ALA A 105 -5.28 10.06 -7.20
N GLN A 106 -4.35 9.14 -7.11
CA GLN A 106 -3.23 9.20 -6.17
C GLN A 106 -2.01 9.82 -6.85
N THR A 107 -1.58 10.97 -6.33
CA THR A 107 -0.38 11.68 -6.78
C THR A 107 0.68 11.67 -5.69
N ARG A 108 1.88 12.12 -6.01
CA ARG A 108 2.94 12.27 -5.01
C ARG A 108 2.55 13.20 -3.86
N MET A 109 1.80 14.26 -4.15
CA MET A 109 1.46 15.32 -3.19
C MET A 109 0.17 15.09 -2.41
N GLY A 110 -0.60 14.08 -2.78
CA GLY A 110 -1.87 13.76 -2.15
C GLY A 110 -2.81 13.02 -3.10
N ALA A 111 -4.06 12.92 -2.72
CA ALA A 111 -5.09 12.28 -3.52
C ALA A 111 -6.19 13.28 -3.89
N TYR A 112 -6.72 13.16 -5.11
CA TYR A 112 -7.85 13.93 -5.59
C TYR A 112 -9.05 13.01 -5.78
N CYS A 113 -10.17 13.29 -5.11
CA CYS A 113 -11.35 12.44 -5.15
C CYS A 113 -12.60 13.16 -5.66
N ASP A 114 -13.47 12.43 -6.35
CA ASP A 114 -14.76 12.93 -6.78
C ASP A 114 -15.62 13.35 -5.59
N GLU A 115 -16.36 14.46 -5.73
CA GLU A 115 -17.11 15.09 -4.63
C GLU A 115 -18.18 14.16 -4.03
N GLY A 116 -18.88 13.41 -4.88
CA GLY A 116 -19.88 12.43 -4.44
C GLY A 116 -19.34 11.24 -3.67
N PHE A 117 -18.05 11.00 -3.72
CA PHE A 117 -17.40 9.88 -3.05
C PHE A 117 -17.54 9.91 -1.52
N ARG A 118 -17.40 11.08 -0.92
CA ARG A 118 -17.57 11.25 0.52
C ARG A 118 -18.99 10.94 0.99
N ASP A 119 -19.97 11.41 0.25
CA ASP A 119 -21.38 11.18 0.57
C ASP A 119 -21.77 9.72 0.34
N PHE A 120 -21.22 9.12 -0.70
CA PHE A 120 -21.39 7.71 -1.02
C PHE A 120 -20.84 6.80 0.11
N LEU A 121 -19.64 7.08 0.64
CA LEU A 121 -19.08 6.33 1.77
C LEU A 121 -19.85 6.53 3.07
N ARG A 122 -20.32 7.76 3.34
CA ARG A 122 -21.10 8.06 4.55
C ARG A 122 -22.49 7.44 4.54
N ALA A 123 -23.10 7.29 3.38
CA ALA A 123 -24.42 6.68 3.23
C ALA A 123 -24.41 5.16 3.50
N ARG A 124 -23.24 4.55 3.62
CA ARG A 124 -23.05 3.11 3.81
C ARG A 124 -22.38 2.83 5.16
N ASP A 125 -22.90 1.81 5.87
CA ASP A 125 -22.29 1.37 7.13
C ASP A 125 -21.05 0.51 6.85
N VAL A 126 -19.88 1.15 6.82
CA VAL A 126 -18.57 0.52 6.60
C VAL A 126 -17.84 0.15 7.90
N GLN A 127 -18.55 0.02 9.04
CA GLN A 127 -17.92 -0.26 10.33
C GLN A 127 -17.17 -1.60 10.37
N ASN A 128 -17.50 -2.54 9.49
CA ASN A 128 -16.87 -3.85 9.36
C ASN A 128 -16.20 -4.05 7.99
N GLY A 129 -15.82 -2.97 7.31
CA GLY A 129 -15.18 -3.03 5.98
C GLY A 129 -13.75 -3.60 5.99
N SER A 130 -13.20 -3.87 4.80
CA SER A 130 -11.79 -4.24 4.63
C SER A 130 -10.86 -3.18 5.22
N SER A 131 -9.61 -3.56 5.55
CA SER A 131 -8.57 -2.64 6.04
C SER A 131 -8.43 -1.41 5.15
N GLU A 132 -8.57 -1.61 3.85
CA GLU A 132 -8.51 -0.57 2.83
C GLU A 132 -9.68 0.43 2.91
N LEU A 133 -10.92 -0.04 3.07
CA LEU A 133 -12.10 0.84 3.22
C LEU A 133 -12.06 1.63 4.52
N LEU A 134 -11.61 1.01 5.62
CA LEU A 134 -11.40 1.68 6.90
C LEU A 134 -10.33 2.76 6.78
N ARG A 135 -9.24 2.49 6.08
CA ARG A 135 -8.19 3.48 5.77
C ARG A 135 -8.74 4.68 5.00
N TRP A 136 -9.53 4.43 3.93
CA TRP A 136 -10.12 5.51 3.13
C TRP A 136 -11.10 6.35 3.94
N ARG A 137 -11.91 5.71 4.80
CA ARG A 137 -12.79 6.43 5.73
C ARG A 137 -12.00 7.33 6.67
N GLU A 138 -10.96 6.81 7.30
CA GLU A 138 -10.08 7.58 8.19
C GLU A 138 -9.42 8.76 7.44
N ALA A 139 -8.89 8.52 6.25
CA ALA A 139 -8.29 9.56 5.42
C ALA A 139 -9.29 10.68 5.08
N ILE A 140 -10.56 10.33 4.82
CA ILE A 140 -11.62 11.29 4.56
C ILE A 140 -12.02 12.05 5.83
N GLU A 141 -12.19 11.36 6.96
CA GLU A 141 -12.62 11.95 8.23
C GLU A 141 -11.54 12.89 8.79
N GLN A 142 -10.27 12.50 8.70
CA GLN A 142 -9.13 13.29 9.19
C GLN A 142 -8.67 14.37 8.21
N ARG A 143 -9.31 14.50 7.04
CA ARG A 143 -8.90 15.42 5.97
C ARG A 143 -7.42 15.23 5.54
N LEU A 144 -6.90 14.01 5.67
CA LEU A 144 -5.53 13.70 5.33
C LEU A 144 -5.33 13.78 3.81
N GLN A 145 -4.96 14.98 3.35
CA GLN A 145 -4.44 15.26 2.00
C GLN A 145 -5.35 14.79 0.84
N MET A 146 -6.67 14.70 1.07
CA MET A 146 -7.64 14.44 0.03
C MET A 146 -8.28 15.76 -0.41
N GLN A 147 -8.02 16.12 -1.66
CA GLN A 147 -8.56 17.29 -2.32
C GLN A 147 -9.74 16.92 -3.22
N PRO A 148 -10.68 17.84 -3.51
CA PRO A 148 -11.71 17.56 -4.49
C PRO A 148 -11.12 17.45 -5.91
N MET A 149 -11.67 16.55 -6.73
CA MET A 149 -11.17 16.28 -8.09
C MET A 149 -11.18 17.55 -8.98
N ARG A 150 -12.07 18.53 -8.71
CA ARG A 150 -12.08 19.81 -9.44
C ARG A 150 -10.81 20.63 -9.26
N ASP A 151 -10.04 20.39 -8.21
CA ASP A 151 -8.78 21.10 -7.92
C ASP A 151 -7.56 20.34 -8.49
N TYR A 152 -7.77 19.20 -9.15
CA TYR A 152 -6.73 18.43 -9.81
C TYR A 152 -6.18 19.20 -11.01
N GLY A 153 -4.90 19.54 -10.98
CA GLY A 153 -4.21 20.37 -11.97
C GLY A 153 -3.49 19.59 -13.07
N GLY A 154 -3.58 18.25 -13.08
CA GLY A 154 -2.87 17.41 -14.06
C GLY A 154 -1.53 16.88 -13.53
N GLU A 155 -1.34 16.86 -12.22
CA GLU A 155 -0.15 16.28 -11.58
C GLU A 155 0.00 14.79 -11.95
N PRO A 156 1.23 14.26 -11.99
CA PRO A 156 1.47 12.85 -12.30
C PRO A 156 0.73 11.92 -11.34
N VAL A 157 -0.07 11.00 -11.89
CA VAL A 157 -0.85 10.00 -11.15
C VAL A 157 -0.11 8.68 -11.16
N TYR A 158 -0.05 8.00 -10.02
CA TYR A 158 0.57 6.68 -9.88
C TYR A 158 -0.48 5.57 -9.92
N SER A 159 -1.60 5.78 -9.24
CA SER A 159 -2.74 4.85 -9.24
C SER A 159 -4.06 5.60 -9.11
N VAL A 160 -5.16 4.95 -9.49
CA VAL A 160 -6.51 5.45 -9.29
C VAL A 160 -7.28 4.41 -8.50
N VAL A 161 -7.74 4.78 -7.31
CA VAL A 161 -8.72 3.98 -6.59
C VAL A 161 -10.10 4.28 -7.14
N CYS A 162 -10.83 3.21 -7.43
CA CYS A 162 -12.14 3.25 -8.06
C CYS A 162 -13.19 2.74 -7.06
N MET A 163 -14.29 3.46 -6.92
CA MET A 163 -15.46 2.96 -6.22
C MET A 163 -16.69 3.08 -7.10
N SER A 164 -17.40 1.99 -7.26
CA SER A 164 -18.56 1.93 -8.15
C SER A 164 -19.83 1.58 -7.39
N PRO A 165 -20.95 2.24 -7.73
CA PRO A 165 -22.27 1.84 -7.24
C PRO A 165 -22.64 0.42 -7.66
N THR A 166 -22.16 -0.04 -8.83
CA THR A 166 -22.46 -1.37 -9.37
C THR A 166 -21.24 -2.02 -9.99
N ARG A 167 -21.21 -3.34 -9.99
CA ARG A 167 -20.16 -4.12 -10.69
C ARG A 167 -20.20 -3.89 -12.20
N GLU A 168 -21.37 -3.74 -12.79
CA GLU A 168 -21.50 -3.52 -14.23
C GLU A 168 -20.81 -2.22 -14.70
N GLN A 169 -20.96 -1.14 -13.93
CA GLN A 169 -20.30 0.15 -14.25
C GLN A 169 -18.78 0.02 -14.21
N LEU A 170 -18.27 -0.66 -13.17
CA LEU A 170 -16.83 -0.89 -13.05
C LEU A 170 -16.30 -1.79 -14.17
N ASP A 171 -16.99 -2.89 -14.50
CA ASP A 171 -16.58 -3.80 -15.57
C ASP A 171 -16.52 -3.11 -16.94
N LYS A 172 -17.44 -2.18 -17.23
CA LYS A 172 -17.40 -1.36 -18.44
C LYS A 172 -16.17 -0.45 -18.47
N ALA A 173 -15.92 0.28 -17.39
CA ALA A 173 -14.76 1.16 -17.28
C ALA A 173 -13.43 0.37 -17.40
N MET A 174 -13.33 -0.80 -16.74
CA MET A 174 -12.18 -1.67 -16.83
C MET A 174 -11.93 -2.18 -18.26
N ALA A 175 -13.00 -2.53 -18.98
CA ALA A 175 -12.90 -2.98 -20.38
C ALA A 175 -12.37 -1.90 -21.33
N GLU A 176 -12.65 -0.64 -21.04
CA GLU A 176 -12.12 0.51 -21.80
C GLU A 176 -10.63 0.75 -21.48
N CYS A 177 -10.18 0.48 -20.25
CA CYS A 177 -8.83 0.75 -19.77
C CYS A 177 -7.93 -0.49 -19.85
N SER A 178 -7.81 -1.10 -21.01
CA SER A 178 -7.07 -2.37 -21.22
C SER A 178 -5.56 -2.27 -20.98
N GLU A 179 -5.00 -1.08 -20.86
CA GLU A 179 -3.59 -0.82 -20.54
C GLU A 179 -3.24 -1.05 -19.06
N PHE A 180 -4.26 -1.08 -18.18
CA PHE A 180 -4.11 -1.35 -16.75
C PHE A 180 -4.67 -2.72 -16.37
N ASP A 181 -4.11 -3.30 -15.34
CA ASP A 181 -4.79 -4.31 -14.54
C ASP A 181 -5.57 -3.61 -13.42
N PHE A 182 -6.63 -4.25 -12.93
CA PHE A 182 -7.40 -3.73 -11.81
C PHE A 182 -7.41 -4.76 -10.69
N VAL A 183 -6.89 -4.38 -9.55
CA VAL A 183 -6.98 -5.20 -8.34
C VAL A 183 -8.34 -4.93 -7.70
N LEU A 184 -9.21 -5.92 -7.76
CA LEU A 184 -10.52 -5.87 -7.10
C LEU A 184 -10.32 -6.08 -5.61
N MET A 185 -10.79 -5.13 -4.82
CA MET A 185 -10.86 -5.23 -3.37
C MET A 185 -12.28 -5.67 -3.02
N ASP A 186 -12.51 -6.98 -3.05
CA ASP A 186 -13.84 -7.57 -2.86
C ASP A 186 -14.20 -7.60 -1.37
N ASP A 187 -15.04 -6.68 -0.95
CA ASP A 187 -15.73 -6.77 0.33
C ASP A 187 -17.13 -7.35 0.11
N ARG A 188 -17.24 -8.68 0.18
CA ARG A 188 -18.49 -9.41 0.00
C ARG A 188 -19.57 -9.07 1.02
N GLN A 189 -19.24 -8.32 2.06
CA GLN A 189 -20.19 -7.91 3.10
C GLN A 189 -20.89 -6.59 2.77
N HIS A 190 -20.41 -5.85 1.78
CA HIS A 190 -20.95 -4.54 1.42
C HIS A 190 -21.20 -4.49 -0.10
N ASP A 191 -22.32 -3.91 -0.52
CA ASP A 191 -22.65 -3.67 -1.94
C ASP A 191 -21.72 -2.63 -2.62
N LEU A 192 -20.49 -2.48 -2.15
CA LEU A 192 -19.47 -1.61 -2.67
C LEU A 192 -18.53 -2.40 -3.54
N VAL A 193 -18.43 -2.02 -4.79
CA VAL A 193 -17.41 -2.55 -5.69
C VAL A 193 -16.24 -1.59 -5.69
N ASN A 194 -15.10 -2.07 -5.19
CA ASN A 194 -13.89 -1.29 -5.05
C ASN A 194 -12.76 -1.94 -5.87
N ALA A 195 -11.97 -1.11 -6.54
CA ALA A 195 -10.79 -1.56 -7.27
C ALA A 195 -9.69 -0.48 -7.24
N GLU A 196 -8.48 -0.90 -7.49
CA GLU A 196 -7.34 -0.01 -7.72
C GLU A 196 -6.67 -0.37 -9.05
N THR A 197 -6.30 0.65 -9.83
CA THR A 197 -5.50 0.43 -11.03
C THR A 197 -4.12 -0.07 -10.66
N ALA A 198 -3.70 -1.19 -11.23
CA ALA A 198 -2.33 -1.70 -11.12
C ALA A 198 -1.58 -1.41 -12.42
N ASN A 199 -0.49 -0.67 -12.31
CA ASN A 199 0.38 -0.38 -13.44
C ASN A 199 1.24 -1.60 -13.74
N ARG A 200 1.24 -2.08 -14.98
CA ARG A 200 2.02 -3.27 -15.39
C ARG A 200 3.54 -3.07 -15.37
N ARG A 201 4.00 -1.84 -15.21
CA ARG A 201 5.43 -1.50 -15.17
C ARG A 201 6.08 -1.69 -13.82
N TYR A 202 5.28 -1.78 -12.75
CA TYR A 202 5.76 -1.94 -11.38
C TYR A 202 4.71 -2.60 -10.48
N ASP A 203 5.20 -3.12 -9.37
CA ASP A 203 4.45 -3.66 -8.24
C ASP A 203 5.31 -3.53 -6.97
N LYS A 204 4.83 -4.01 -5.82
CA LYS A 204 5.60 -4.01 -4.58
C LYS A 204 6.92 -4.81 -4.68
N GLY A 205 6.96 -5.85 -5.50
CA GLY A 205 8.18 -6.62 -5.76
C GLY A 205 9.22 -5.85 -6.57
N CYS A 206 8.76 -5.02 -7.52
CA CYS A 206 9.63 -4.05 -8.20
C CYS A 206 10.24 -3.08 -7.16
N GLY A 207 9.42 -2.56 -6.23
CA GLY A 207 9.88 -1.69 -5.15
C GLY A 207 11.01 -2.32 -4.33
N VAL A 208 10.85 -3.59 -3.91
CA VAL A 208 11.91 -4.35 -3.20
C VAL A 208 13.20 -4.40 -4.01
N LYS A 209 13.11 -4.79 -5.29
CA LYS A 209 14.28 -4.90 -6.17
C LYS A 209 14.99 -3.57 -6.38
N GLN A 210 14.24 -2.48 -6.56
CA GLN A 210 14.80 -1.13 -6.73
C GLN A 210 15.51 -0.65 -5.47
N VAL A 211 14.93 -0.87 -4.29
CA VAL A 211 15.58 -0.57 -3.01
C VAL A 211 16.85 -1.38 -2.85
N CYS A 212 16.78 -2.70 -3.01
CA CYS A 212 17.93 -3.60 -2.87
C CYS A 212 19.09 -3.20 -3.78
N ALA A 213 18.79 -2.91 -5.05
CA ALA A 213 19.79 -2.43 -6.01
C ALA A 213 20.43 -1.10 -5.56
N ALA A 214 19.61 -0.15 -5.06
CA ALA A 214 20.09 1.16 -4.63
C ALA A 214 21.00 1.10 -3.39
N ILE A 215 20.84 0.11 -2.53
CA ILE A 215 21.63 -0.06 -1.30
C ILE A 215 22.72 -1.12 -1.42
N GLY A 216 22.86 -1.81 -2.57
CA GLY A 216 23.85 -2.85 -2.78
C GLY A 216 23.62 -4.10 -1.92
N VAL A 217 22.35 -4.50 -1.73
CA VAL A 217 21.95 -5.71 -1.00
C VAL A 217 21.30 -6.68 -1.99
N ASP A 218 21.65 -7.98 -1.91
CA ASP A 218 20.94 -8.99 -2.68
C ASP A 218 19.51 -9.12 -2.14
N PRO A 219 18.45 -9.14 -2.96
CA PRO A 219 17.09 -9.42 -2.51
C PRO A 219 17.00 -10.71 -1.65
N ALA A 220 17.84 -11.71 -1.90
CA ALA A 220 17.93 -12.92 -1.07
C ALA A 220 18.29 -12.63 0.40
N ASP A 221 18.96 -11.51 0.70
CA ASP A 221 19.31 -11.04 2.04
C ASP A 221 18.25 -10.09 2.61
N SER A 222 17.03 -10.11 2.09
CA SER A 222 15.91 -9.32 2.60
C SER A 222 14.80 -10.18 3.18
N ILE A 223 14.06 -9.58 4.12
CA ILE A 223 12.83 -10.15 4.68
C ILE A 223 11.70 -9.13 4.53
N CYS A 224 10.49 -9.60 4.23
CA CYS A 224 9.34 -8.73 4.10
C CYS A 224 8.14 -9.20 4.93
N PHE A 225 7.29 -8.25 5.31
CA PHE A 225 6.07 -8.47 6.07
C PHE A 225 4.88 -7.83 5.35
N GLY A 226 3.78 -8.58 5.22
CA GLY A 226 2.56 -8.15 4.56
C GLY A 226 1.34 -8.92 5.04
N ASP A 227 0.14 -8.58 4.59
CA ASP A 227 -1.10 -9.23 5.01
C ASP A 227 -2.11 -9.49 3.88
N SER A 228 -1.91 -8.91 2.70
CA SER A 228 -2.93 -8.89 1.66
C SER A 228 -2.41 -9.30 0.26
N LEU A 229 -3.32 -9.39 -0.72
CA LEU A 229 -2.99 -9.85 -2.07
C LEU A 229 -1.99 -8.95 -2.81
N ASN A 230 -1.98 -7.65 -2.50
CA ASN A 230 -1.03 -6.72 -3.11
C ASN A 230 0.41 -6.89 -2.60
N ASP A 231 0.62 -7.73 -1.55
CA ASP A 231 1.94 -8.09 -1.03
C ASP A 231 2.56 -9.30 -1.73
N LEU A 232 1.79 -10.08 -2.47
CA LEU A 232 2.31 -11.28 -3.14
C LEU A 232 3.53 -11.01 -4.03
N PRO A 233 3.58 -9.92 -4.82
CA PRO A 233 4.79 -9.58 -5.56
C PRO A 233 5.99 -9.27 -4.65
N MET A 234 5.76 -8.64 -3.49
CA MET A 234 6.80 -8.39 -2.48
C MET A 234 7.29 -9.70 -1.87
N PHE A 235 6.38 -10.64 -1.55
CA PHE A 235 6.73 -11.97 -1.04
C PHE A 235 7.62 -12.74 -2.04
N GLY A 236 7.28 -12.69 -3.32
CA GLY A 236 8.07 -13.35 -4.36
C GLY A 236 9.41 -12.67 -4.69
N ALA A 237 9.63 -11.43 -4.24
CA ALA A 237 10.83 -10.66 -4.54
C ALA A 237 11.85 -10.66 -3.40
N ALA A 238 11.41 -10.76 -2.15
CA ALA A 238 12.27 -10.83 -0.97
C ALA A 238 12.86 -12.24 -0.78
N GLY A 239 13.95 -12.34 -0.03
CA GLY A 239 14.57 -13.62 0.32
C GLY A 239 13.75 -14.45 1.30
N PHE A 240 12.91 -13.81 2.10
CA PHE A 240 11.97 -14.47 3.02
C PHE A 240 10.74 -13.59 3.23
N SER A 241 9.59 -14.22 3.26
CA SER A 241 8.30 -13.55 3.38
C SER A 241 7.51 -14.00 4.60
N VAL A 242 6.91 -13.05 5.32
CA VAL A 242 6.12 -13.31 6.52
C VAL A 242 4.75 -12.67 6.37
N CYS A 243 3.70 -13.47 6.44
CA CYS A 243 2.34 -12.96 6.48
C CYS A 243 1.88 -12.72 7.92
N MET A 244 1.21 -11.61 8.16
CA MET A 244 0.60 -11.32 9.45
C MET A 244 -0.57 -12.26 9.75
N GLY A 245 -0.78 -12.59 11.03
CA GLY A 245 -1.84 -13.50 11.46
C GLY A 245 -3.27 -13.03 11.14
N ASN A 246 -3.46 -11.70 11.00
CA ASN A 246 -4.71 -11.10 10.51
C ASN A 246 -4.82 -11.10 8.98
N GLY A 247 -3.80 -11.52 8.26
CA GLY A 247 -3.79 -11.51 6.79
C GLY A 247 -4.78 -12.47 6.15
N GLY A 248 -5.06 -12.23 4.88
CA GLY A 248 -5.95 -13.07 4.07
C GLY A 248 -5.37 -14.48 3.82
N GLU A 249 -6.22 -15.48 3.65
CA GLU A 249 -5.79 -16.88 3.47
C GLU A 249 -4.83 -17.05 2.26
N ALA A 250 -5.08 -16.37 1.15
CA ALA A 250 -4.21 -16.44 -0.02
C ALA A 250 -2.81 -15.84 0.26
N ALA A 251 -2.72 -14.77 1.04
CA ALA A 251 -1.46 -14.19 1.47
C ALA A 251 -0.70 -15.14 2.42
N LYS A 252 -1.40 -15.74 3.40
CA LYS A 252 -0.82 -16.73 4.31
C LYS A 252 -0.26 -17.96 3.60
N GLN A 253 -0.99 -18.45 2.58
CA GLN A 253 -0.55 -19.61 1.78
C GLN A 253 0.64 -19.32 0.87
N SER A 254 0.85 -18.06 0.54
CA SER A 254 1.92 -17.62 -0.38
C SER A 254 3.20 -17.19 0.35
N ALA A 255 3.14 -16.96 1.67
CA ALA A 255 4.28 -16.56 2.47
C ALA A 255 5.07 -17.77 2.98
N ASP A 256 6.37 -17.58 3.24
CA ASP A 256 7.25 -18.61 3.83
C ASP A 256 6.90 -18.88 5.30
N ALA A 257 6.36 -17.88 6.00
CA ALA A 257 5.93 -18.02 7.40
C ALA A 257 4.70 -17.15 7.69
N VAL A 258 3.99 -17.50 8.76
CA VAL A 258 2.90 -16.70 9.31
C VAL A 258 3.24 -16.36 10.77
N CYS A 259 3.16 -15.08 11.13
CA CYS A 259 3.34 -14.61 12.49
C CYS A 259 2.00 -14.32 13.19
N ASP A 260 2.04 -13.81 14.42
CA ASP A 260 0.85 -13.34 15.13
C ASP A 260 0.22 -12.10 14.42
N SER A 261 -1.02 -11.77 14.78
CA SER A 261 -1.69 -10.57 14.28
C SER A 261 -1.05 -9.28 14.80
N VAL A 262 -1.32 -8.16 14.12
CA VAL A 262 -0.86 -6.83 14.58
C VAL A 262 -1.30 -6.56 16.01
N GLU A 263 -2.57 -6.86 16.35
CA GLU A 263 -3.13 -6.68 17.69
C GLU A 263 -2.39 -7.50 18.76
N ALA A 264 -1.92 -8.69 18.40
CA ALA A 264 -1.16 -9.55 19.29
C ALA A 264 0.33 -9.18 19.38
N GLY A 265 0.75 -8.06 18.73
CA GLY A 265 2.13 -7.63 18.68
C GLY A 265 2.99 -8.48 17.74
N GLY A 266 2.38 -9.06 16.71
CA GLY A 266 3.00 -10.04 15.80
C GLY A 266 4.28 -9.55 15.16
N LEU A 267 4.33 -8.30 14.70
CA LEU A 267 5.52 -7.74 14.07
C LEU A 267 6.73 -7.76 15.02
N ALA A 268 6.56 -7.28 16.26
CA ALA A 268 7.67 -7.25 17.24
C ALA A 268 8.15 -8.63 17.64
N LYS A 269 7.22 -9.60 17.80
CA LYS A 269 7.57 -11.00 18.08
C LYS A 269 8.32 -11.63 16.91
N ALA A 270 7.84 -11.44 15.68
CA ALA A 270 8.49 -11.97 14.49
C ALA A 270 9.90 -11.38 14.30
N PHE A 271 10.11 -10.10 14.61
CA PHE A 271 11.46 -9.53 14.60
C PHE A 271 12.40 -10.22 15.57
N ALA A 272 11.92 -10.63 16.74
CA ALA A 272 12.71 -11.43 17.69
C ALA A 272 12.95 -12.86 17.18
N ASP A 273 11.91 -13.53 16.70
CA ASP A 273 11.97 -14.92 16.24
C ASP A 273 12.91 -15.10 15.03
N PHE A 274 12.94 -14.11 14.12
CA PHE A 274 13.85 -14.13 12.96
C PHE A 274 15.22 -13.49 13.25
N GLY A 275 15.52 -13.12 14.50
CA GLY A 275 16.83 -12.59 14.91
C GLY A 275 17.14 -11.23 14.29
N LEU A 276 16.12 -10.39 14.10
CA LEU A 276 16.28 -9.06 13.49
C LEU A 276 16.66 -7.98 14.52
N LEU A 277 16.53 -8.25 15.80
CA LEU A 277 16.80 -7.29 16.87
C LEU A 277 18.28 -7.21 17.24
N ALA A 278 18.68 -6.08 17.88
CA ALA A 278 20.01 -5.87 18.44
C ALA A 278 20.17 -6.65 19.77
#